data_6dd787b0125150aadcb43eb015bbaa6d
#
_entry.id   6dd787b0125150aadcb43eb015bbaa6d
#
_cell.length_a   1.000
_cell.length_b   1.000
_cell.length_c   1.000
_cell.angle_alpha   90.00
_cell.angle_beta   90.00
_cell.angle_gamma   90.00
#
_symmetry.space_group_name_H-M   'P 1'
#
loop_
_entity.id
_entity.type
_entity.pdbx_description
1 polymer ?
#
loop_
_entity_poly.entity_id
_entity_poly.type
_entity_poly.pdbx_seq_one_letter_code
_entity_poly.pdbx_strand_id
1 'polypeptide(L)'
;MNLTTALLIAVAVLYLLIRRFTGEPLEARRLVLPPVLLVAWGGYAVSQAFTGGTLPHAVLDGAVLGAGAVLAVAGGLARGLTVRVFVRNGHLWYRYTALTVVVWVVLIGVRFAQDAAARGLGADAAVVAAALPFVLGLSLLGEAAVVGRRAIATGVPFAPRESRRDGRRESRREDRRESRHESHRESRPEAQHSDLGSR
;
A
#
# COMPACT_ATOMS: atom_id res chain seq x y z
N MET A 1 -21.69 13.76 -4.05
CA MET A 1 -20.21 13.80 -3.97
C MET A 1 -19.80 15.09 -4.65
N ASN A 2 -19.16 16.02 -3.93
CA ASN A 2 -18.78 17.32 -4.50
C ASN A 2 -17.61 17.14 -5.48
N LEU A 3 -17.59 17.92 -6.57
CA LEU A 3 -16.54 17.87 -7.59
C LEU A 3 -15.13 17.94 -6.98
N THR A 4 -14.96 18.78 -5.96
CA THR A 4 -13.70 18.91 -5.21
C THR A 4 -13.27 17.61 -4.53
N THR A 5 -14.20 16.90 -3.89
CA THR A 5 -13.91 15.61 -3.24
C THR A 5 -13.54 14.54 -4.30
N ALA A 6 -14.24 14.50 -5.42
CA ALA A 6 -13.94 13.60 -6.52
C ALA A 6 -12.54 13.88 -7.11
N LEU A 7 -12.19 15.15 -7.30
CA LEU A 7 -10.88 15.57 -7.79
C LEU A 7 -9.76 15.20 -6.80
N LEU A 8 -9.96 15.43 -5.51
CA LEU A 8 -8.98 15.04 -4.47
C LEU A 8 -8.76 13.53 -4.44
N ILE A 9 -9.83 12.73 -4.55
CA ILE A 9 -9.72 11.28 -4.61
C ILE A 9 -8.96 10.87 -5.88
N ALA A 10 -9.28 11.45 -7.04
CA ALA A 10 -8.60 11.15 -8.29
C ALA A 10 -7.10 11.48 -8.23
N VAL A 11 -6.74 12.64 -7.68
CA VAL A 11 -5.33 13.03 -7.49
C VAL A 11 -4.63 12.10 -6.51
N ALA A 12 -5.26 11.74 -5.40
CA ALA A 12 -4.69 10.79 -4.43
C ALA A 12 -4.46 9.40 -5.05
N VAL A 13 -5.44 8.90 -5.83
CA VAL A 13 -5.32 7.62 -6.54
C VAL A 13 -4.21 7.69 -7.58
N LEU A 14 -4.13 8.76 -8.37
CA LEU A 14 -3.08 8.95 -9.37
C LEU A 14 -1.70 9.02 -8.71
N TYR A 15 -1.56 9.75 -7.62
CA TYR A 15 -0.31 9.81 -6.84
C TYR A 15 0.11 8.43 -6.32
N LEU A 16 -0.83 7.67 -5.76
CA LEU A 16 -0.57 6.30 -5.29
C LEU A 16 -0.15 5.38 -6.43
N LEU A 17 -0.79 5.49 -7.60
CA LEU A 17 -0.42 4.73 -8.79
C LEU A 17 1.02 5.06 -9.22
N ILE A 18 1.34 6.34 -9.41
CA ILE A 18 2.69 6.78 -9.82
C ILE A 18 3.73 6.24 -8.82
N ARG A 19 3.49 6.39 -7.52
CA ARG A 19 4.37 5.90 -6.47
C ARG A 19 4.59 4.38 -6.56
N ARG A 20 3.55 3.61 -6.87
CA ARG A 20 3.64 2.16 -7.05
C ARG A 20 4.41 1.73 -8.31
N PHE A 21 4.49 2.59 -9.32
CA PHE A 21 5.29 2.36 -10.52
C PHE A 21 6.80 2.65 -10.31
N THR A 22 7.15 3.56 -9.43
CA THR A 22 8.55 3.90 -9.13
C THR A 22 9.27 2.81 -8.33
N GLY A 23 8.52 1.87 -7.75
CA GLY A 23 9.03 0.78 -6.92
C GLY A 23 9.17 1.21 -5.45
N GLU A 24 8.80 0.30 -4.57
CA GLU A 24 8.88 0.51 -3.11
C GLU A 24 9.71 -0.61 -2.48
N PRO A 25 10.43 -0.33 -1.37
CA PRO A 25 11.09 -1.37 -0.60
C PRO A 25 10.04 -2.32 -0.02
N LEU A 26 10.31 -3.62 -0.11
CA LEU A 26 9.40 -4.67 0.36
C LEU A 26 9.59 -4.88 1.86
N GLU A 27 8.75 -4.22 2.66
CA GLU A 27 8.66 -4.44 4.10
C GLU A 27 7.58 -5.50 4.40
N ALA A 28 7.94 -6.61 5.04
CA ALA A 28 7.01 -7.72 5.32
C ALA A 28 5.76 -7.25 6.11
N ARG A 29 5.94 -6.34 7.07
CA ARG A 29 4.83 -5.82 7.88
C ARG A 29 3.86 -4.96 7.06
N ARG A 30 4.36 -4.12 6.14
CA ARG A 30 3.52 -3.30 5.26
C ARG A 30 2.78 -4.14 4.23
N LEU A 31 3.31 -5.31 3.90
CA LEU A 31 2.67 -6.23 2.98
C LEU A 31 1.47 -6.94 3.63
N VAL A 32 1.58 -7.35 4.90
CA VAL A 32 0.60 -8.22 5.57
C VAL A 32 -0.36 -7.46 6.46
N LEU A 33 0.08 -6.43 7.18
CA LEU A 33 -0.73 -5.76 8.21
C LEU A 33 -2.00 -5.09 7.67
N PRO A 34 -1.95 -4.26 6.59
CA PRO A 34 -3.16 -3.62 6.06
C PRO A 34 -4.21 -4.62 5.57
N PRO A 35 -3.87 -5.68 4.80
CA PRO A 35 -4.84 -6.69 4.41
C PRO A 35 -5.49 -7.39 5.60
N VAL A 36 -4.71 -7.79 6.61
CA VAL A 36 -5.23 -8.47 7.80
C VAL A 36 -6.22 -7.56 8.55
N LEU A 37 -5.89 -6.29 8.73
CA LEU A 37 -6.79 -5.33 9.38
C LEU A 37 -8.09 -5.13 8.58
N LEU A 38 -8.00 -5.08 7.24
CA LEU A 38 -9.18 -4.96 6.38
C LEU A 38 -10.06 -6.21 6.45
N VAL A 39 -9.47 -7.42 6.48
CA VAL A 39 -10.22 -8.65 6.64
C VAL A 39 -10.89 -8.71 8.01
N ALA A 40 -10.18 -8.36 9.07
CA ALA A 40 -10.72 -8.36 10.43
C ALA A 40 -11.87 -7.36 10.57
N TRP A 41 -11.66 -6.11 10.12
CA TRP A 41 -12.69 -5.08 10.16
C TRP A 41 -13.86 -5.39 9.23
N GLY A 42 -13.59 -5.81 8.00
CA GLY A 42 -14.63 -6.18 7.05
C GLY A 42 -15.42 -7.42 7.49
N GLY A 43 -14.74 -8.42 8.07
CA GLY A 43 -15.40 -9.59 8.66
C GLY A 43 -16.34 -9.22 9.82
N TYR A 44 -15.89 -8.27 10.66
CA TYR A 44 -16.74 -7.70 11.71
C TYR A 44 -17.95 -6.96 11.10
N ALA A 45 -17.76 -6.11 10.11
CA ALA A 45 -18.86 -5.38 9.44
C ALA A 45 -19.88 -6.33 8.79
N VAL A 46 -19.39 -7.38 8.13
CA VAL A 46 -20.25 -8.44 7.55
C VAL A 46 -21.03 -9.16 8.66
N SER A 47 -20.39 -9.56 9.76
CA SER A 47 -21.08 -10.22 10.87
C SER A 47 -22.21 -9.36 11.44
N GLN A 48 -21.99 -8.04 11.57
CA GLN A 48 -23.01 -7.11 12.03
C GLN A 48 -24.19 -7.01 11.04
N ALA A 49 -23.91 -7.01 9.72
CA ALA A 49 -24.96 -7.00 8.70
C ALA A 49 -25.83 -8.27 8.75
N PHE A 50 -25.24 -9.43 9.07
CA PHE A 50 -25.99 -10.69 9.22
C PHE A 50 -26.74 -10.82 10.54
N THR A 51 -26.26 -10.19 11.62
CA THR A 51 -26.89 -10.29 12.97
C THR A 51 -27.82 -9.13 13.27
N GLY A 52 -27.69 -7.99 12.61
CA GLY A 52 -28.40 -6.73 12.91
C GLY A 52 -29.81 -6.61 12.34
N GLY A 53 -30.30 -7.55 11.53
CA GLY A 53 -31.61 -7.47 10.91
C GLY A 53 -32.16 -8.81 10.38
N THR A 54 -33.43 -8.82 9.99
CA THR A 54 -34.02 -9.92 9.24
C THR A 54 -33.61 -9.80 7.78
N LEU A 55 -32.68 -10.63 7.33
CA LEU A 55 -32.30 -10.70 5.92
C LEU A 55 -33.31 -11.55 5.15
N PRO A 56 -34.10 -10.97 4.21
CA PRO A 56 -35.12 -11.72 3.45
C PRO A 56 -34.46 -12.85 2.62
N HIS A 57 -33.24 -12.69 2.22
CA HIS A 57 -32.52 -13.59 1.32
C HIS A 57 -31.13 -13.98 1.83
N ALA A 58 -30.99 -14.33 3.12
CA ALA A 58 -29.70 -14.63 3.78
C ALA A 58 -28.84 -15.67 3.02
N VAL A 59 -29.46 -16.67 2.38
CA VAL A 59 -28.73 -17.67 1.58
C VAL A 59 -28.14 -17.04 0.33
N LEU A 60 -28.89 -16.17 -0.35
CA LEU A 60 -28.42 -15.43 -1.52
C LEU A 60 -27.29 -14.48 -1.13
N ASP A 61 -27.46 -13.71 -0.05
CA ASP A 61 -26.45 -12.79 0.46
C ASP A 61 -25.14 -13.52 0.81
N GLY A 62 -25.25 -14.67 1.46
CA GLY A 62 -24.13 -15.56 1.75
C GLY A 62 -23.45 -16.10 0.49
N ALA A 63 -24.23 -16.49 -0.53
CA ALA A 63 -23.70 -16.96 -1.81
C ALA A 63 -22.96 -15.84 -2.59
N VAL A 64 -23.53 -14.64 -2.62
CA VAL A 64 -22.92 -13.46 -3.23
C VAL A 64 -21.60 -13.09 -2.52
N LEU A 65 -21.60 -13.11 -1.18
CA LEU A 65 -20.40 -12.87 -0.39
C LEU A 65 -19.32 -13.94 -0.66
N GLY A 66 -19.70 -15.22 -0.67
CA GLY A 66 -18.80 -16.33 -0.95
C GLY A 66 -18.19 -16.25 -2.36
N ALA A 67 -19.00 -15.99 -3.37
CA ALA A 67 -18.53 -15.78 -4.74
C ALA A 67 -17.57 -14.58 -4.82
N GLY A 68 -17.91 -13.47 -4.14
CA GLY A 68 -17.06 -12.29 -4.04
C GLY A 68 -15.72 -12.58 -3.38
N ALA A 69 -15.71 -13.37 -2.31
CA ALA A 69 -14.50 -13.78 -1.62
C ALA A 69 -13.60 -14.64 -2.51
N VAL A 70 -14.16 -15.62 -3.22
CA VAL A 70 -13.39 -16.46 -4.16
C VAL A 70 -12.77 -15.63 -5.28
N LEU A 71 -13.58 -14.75 -5.91
CA LEU A 71 -13.10 -13.86 -6.97
C LEU A 71 -12.02 -12.90 -6.47
N ALA A 72 -12.16 -12.40 -5.24
CA ALA A 72 -11.17 -11.51 -4.63
C ALA A 72 -9.83 -12.21 -4.40
N VAL A 73 -9.85 -13.42 -3.85
CA VAL A 73 -8.63 -14.22 -3.66
C VAL A 73 -7.99 -14.54 -5.00
N ALA A 74 -8.77 -15.06 -5.97
CA ALA A 74 -8.26 -15.38 -7.30
C ALA A 74 -7.67 -14.16 -8.01
N GLY A 75 -8.37 -13.03 -7.97
CA GLY A 75 -7.88 -11.77 -8.52
C GLY A 75 -6.63 -11.24 -7.81
N GLY A 76 -6.55 -11.38 -6.48
CA GLY A 76 -5.36 -11.05 -5.70
C GLY A 76 -4.16 -11.90 -6.08
N LEU A 77 -4.34 -13.22 -6.22
CA LEU A 77 -3.29 -14.15 -6.68
C LEU A 77 -2.83 -13.78 -8.09
N ALA A 78 -3.77 -13.58 -9.04
CA ALA A 78 -3.46 -13.17 -10.42
C ALA A 78 -2.64 -11.86 -10.44
N ARG A 79 -3.04 -10.86 -9.64
CA ARG A 79 -2.32 -9.59 -9.53
C ARG A 79 -0.92 -9.78 -8.94
N GLY A 80 -0.77 -10.61 -7.89
CA GLY A 80 0.53 -10.94 -7.29
C GLY A 80 1.51 -11.59 -8.27
N LEU A 81 1.01 -12.34 -9.26
CA LEU A 81 1.83 -12.92 -10.33
C LEU A 81 2.35 -11.87 -11.30
N THR A 82 1.65 -10.76 -11.51
CA THR A 82 2.05 -9.69 -12.44
C THR A 82 3.02 -8.68 -11.82
N VAL A 83 3.17 -8.68 -10.50
CA VAL A 83 4.12 -7.82 -9.78
C VAL A 83 5.55 -8.32 -10.00
N ARG A 84 6.48 -7.40 -10.31
CA ARG A 84 7.90 -7.71 -10.40
C ARG A 84 8.59 -7.48 -9.06
N VAL A 85 9.18 -8.55 -8.53
CA VAL A 85 10.08 -8.51 -7.36
C VAL A 85 11.51 -8.50 -7.88
N PHE A 86 12.34 -7.59 -7.39
CA PHE A 86 13.75 -7.46 -7.78
C PHE A 86 14.61 -7.03 -6.59
N VAL A 87 15.91 -7.25 -6.69
CA VAL A 87 16.88 -6.88 -5.66
C VAL A 87 17.52 -5.53 -6.03
N ARG A 88 17.55 -4.59 -5.09
CA ARG A 88 18.24 -3.32 -5.22
C ARG A 88 18.92 -2.97 -3.89
N ASN A 89 20.21 -2.62 -3.95
CA ASN A 89 21.01 -2.30 -2.76
C ASN A 89 20.99 -3.40 -1.67
N GLY A 90 21.00 -4.67 -2.07
CA GLY A 90 20.98 -5.82 -1.14
C GLY A 90 19.64 -6.09 -0.46
N HIS A 91 18.56 -5.39 -0.83
CA HIS A 91 17.22 -5.55 -0.28
C HIS A 91 16.20 -5.82 -1.37
N LEU A 92 15.07 -6.41 -0.98
CA LEU A 92 13.95 -6.69 -1.88
C LEU A 92 13.14 -5.43 -2.16
N TRP A 93 12.87 -5.22 -3.44
CA TRP A 93 11.99 -4.19 -3.96
C TRP A 93 10.90 -4.82 -4.81
N TYR A 94 9.75 -4.17 -4.90
CA TYR A 94 8.68 -4.58 -5.79
C TYR A 94 8.18 -3.40 -6.62
N ARG A 95 7.71 -3.69 -7.82
CA ARG A 95 7.18 -2.68 -8.75
C ARG A 95 5.98 -3.26 -9.50
N TYR A 96 4.96 -2.43 -9.65
CA TYR A 96 3.84 -2.75 -10.51
C TYR A 96 4.22 -2.62 -11.98
N THR A 97 3.68 -3.50 -12.81
CA THR A 97 3.84 -3.48 -14.26
C THR A 97 2.57 -2.93 -14.92
N ALA A 98 2.64 -2.58 -16.20
CA ALA A 98 1.44 -2.20 -16.95
C ALA A 98 0.38 -3.32 -16.92
N LEU A 99 0.81 -4.59 -16.96
CA LEU A 99 -0.08 -5.74 -16.82
C LEU A 99 -0.81 -5.75 -15.48
N THR A 100 -0.14 -5.37 -14.40
CA THR A 100 -0.77 -5.25 -13.07
C THR A 100 -1.92 -4.24 -13.10
N VAL A 101 -1.77 -3.12 -13.83
CA VAL A 101 -2.85 -2.13 -13.99
C VAL A 101 -4.01 -2.69 -14.79
N VAL A 102 -3.73 -3.39 -15.89
CA VAL A 102 -4.78 -4.05 -16.68
C VAL A 102 -5.57 -5.03 -15.81
N VAL A 103 -4.89 -5.87 -15.02
CA VAL A 103 -5.55 -6.78 -14.07
C VAL A 103 -6.39 -6.00 -13.05
N TRP A 104 -5.92 -4.87 -12.54
CA TRP A 104 -6.70 -3.99 -11.66
C TRP A 104 -7.99 -3.50 -12.31
N VAL A 105 -7.90 -2.98 -13.54
CA VAL A 105 -9.07 -2.48 -14.28
C VAL A 105 -10.09 -3.60 -14.52
N VAL A 106 -9.62 -4.78 -14.94
CA VAL A 106 -10.48 -5.96 -15.14
C VAL A 106 -11.16 -6.36 -13.82
N LEU A 107 -10.42 -6.43 -12.71
CA LEU A 107 -11.00 -6.81 -11.42
C LEU A 107 -12.02 -5.78 -10.91
N ILE A 108 -11.79 -4.50 -11.13
CA ILE A 108 -12.77 -3.45 -10.82
C ILE A 108 -14.02 -3.65 -11.66
N GLY A 109 -13.88 -3.90 -12.97
CA GLY A 109 -15.01 -4.18 -13.86
C GLY A 109 -15.82 -5.43 -13.42
N VAL A 110 -15.12 -6.53 -13.10
CA VAL A 110 -15.75 -7.75 -12.56
C VAL A 110 -16.48 -7.45 -11.25
N ARG A 111 -15.90 -6.64 -10.37
CA ARG A 111 -16.54 -6.24 -9.12
C ARG A 111 -17.83 -5.47 -9.36
N PHE A 112 -17.81 -4.47 -10.24
CA PHE A 112 -19.02 -3.72 -10.60
C PHE A 112 -20.09 -4.61 -11.22
N ALA A 113 -19.70 -5.53 -12.10
CA ALA A 113 -20.64 -6.49 -12.71
C ALA A 113 -21.26 -7.41 -11.64
N GLN A 114 -20.46 -7.90 -10.69
CA GLN A 114 -20.93 -8.71 -9.57
C GLN A 114 -21.91 -7.94 -8.68
N ASP A 115 -21.61 -6.68 -8.33
CA ASP A 115 -22.50 -5.84 -7.50
C ASP A 115 -23.81 -5.50 -8.24
N ALA A 116 -23.77 -5.32 -9.56
CA ALA A 116 -24.97 -5.12 -10.37
C ALA A 116 -25.81 -6.39 -10.43
N ALA A 117 -25.19 -7.55 -10.64
CA ALA A 117 -25.88 -8.84 -10.64
C ALA A 117 -26.50 -9.16 -9.27
N ALA A 118 -25.77 -8.92 -8.18
CA ALA A 118 -26.26 -9.13 -6.82
C ALA A 118 -27.54 -8.30 -6.54
N ARG A 119 -27.54 -7.03 -6.94
CA ARG A 119 -28.71 -6.15 -6.82
C ARG A 119 -29.86 -6.63 -7.70
N GLY A 120 -29.58 -7.08 -8.92
CA GLY A 120 -30.61 -7.65 -9.84
C GLY A 120 -31.26 -8.92 -9.30
N LEU A 121 -30.53 -9.68 -8.48
CA LEU A 121 -31.04 -10.90 -7.82
C LEU A 121 -31.74 -10.60 -6.48
N GLY A 122 -31.76 -9.36 -6.01
CA GLY A 122 -32.39 -8.96 -4.76
C GLY A 122 -31.52 -9.13 -3.52
N ALA A 123 -30.19 -9.18 -3.66
CA ALA A 123 -29.27 -9.16 -2.52
C ALA A 123 -29.37 -7.86 -1.74
N ASP A 124 -29.20 -7.93 -0.41
CA ASP A 124 -29.28 -6.79 0.47
C ASP A 124 -28.10 -5.82 0.24
N ALA A 125 -28.43 -4.55 -0.02
CA ALA A 125 -27.43 -3.51 -0.30
C ALA A 125 -26.50 -3.24 0.90
N ALA A 126 -26.98 -3.42 2.13
CA ALA A 126 -26.17 -3.24 3.33
C ALA A 126 -25.13 -4.35 3.45
N VAL A 127 -25.48 -5.60 3.14
CA VAL A 127 -24.53 -6.74 3.12
C VAL A 127 -23.48 -6.54 2.03
N VAL A 128 -23.90 -6.15 0.82
CA VAL A 128 -22.97 -5.86 -0.29
C VAL A 128 -21.99 -4.74 0.07
N ALA A 129 -22.47 -3.67 0.71
CA ALA A 129 -21.61 -2.56 1.14
C ALA A 129 -20.66 -2.96 2.29
N ALA A 130 -21.14 -3.70 3.29
CA ALA A 130 -20.35 -4.20 4.39
C ALA A 130 -19.25 -5.19 3.94
N ALA A 131 -19.49 -5.93 2.85
CA ALA A 131 -18.55 -6.88 2.28
C ALA A 131 -17.34 -6.20 1.59
N LEU A 132 -17.40 -4.91 1.21
CA LEU A 132 -16.34 -4.24 0.46
C LEU A 132 -14.95 -4.31 1.14
N PRO A 133 -14.76 -3.90 2.41
CA PRO A 133 -13.46 -3.98 3.06
C PRO A 133 -12.99 -5.43 3.25
N PHE A 134 -13.90 -6.37 3.49
CA PHE A 134 -13.60 -7.79 3.61
C PHE A 134 -13.02 -8.36 2.30
N VAL A 135 -13.72 -8.17 1.21
CA VAL A 135 -13.35 -8.64 -0.14
C VAL A 135 -12.05 -7.97 -0.60
N LEU A 136 -11.89 -6.67 -0.35
CA LEU A 136 -10.65 -5.95 -0.65
C LEU A 136 -9.47 -6.51 0.16
N GLY A 137 -9.66 -6.76 1.45
CA GLY A 137 -8.67 -7.36 2.33
C GLY A 137 -8.23 -8.76 1.84
N LEU A 138 -9.19 -9.62 1.45
CA LEU A 138 -8.90 -10.93 0.87
C LEU A 138 -8.10 -10.84 -0.43
N SER A 139 -8.45 -9.89 -1.31
CA SER A 139 -7.71 -9.65 -2.56
C SER A 139 -6.26 -9.22 -2.29
N LEU A 140 -6.04 -8.34 -1.32
CA LEU A 140 -4.71 -7.92 -0.92
C LEU A 140 -3.92 -9.03 -0.23
N LEU A 141 -4.58 -9.90 0.55
CA LEU A 141 -3.94 -11.10 1.13
C LEU A 141 -3.49 -12.07 0.04
N GLY A 142 -4.32 -12.31 -0.99
CA GLY A 142 -3.96 -13.12 -2.15
C GLY A 142 -2.71 -12.59 -2.85
N GLU A 143 -2.65 -11.28 -3.10
CA GLU A 143 -1.45 -10.62 -3.64
C GLU A 143 -0.24 -10.80 -2.72
N ALA A 144 -0.41 -10.52 -1.42
CA ALA A 144 0.65 -10.63 -0.42
C ALA A 144 1.21 -12.07 -0.31
N ALA A 145 0.36 -13.08 -0.42
CA ALA A 145 0.76 -14.48 -0.40
C ALA A 145 1.69 -14.82 -1.57
N VAL A 146 1.35 -14.40 -2.79
CA VAL A 146 2.18 -14.65 -3.98
C VAL A 146 3.49 -13.87 -3.91
N VAL A 147 3.41 -12.56 -3.63
CA VAL A 147 4.60 -11.69 -3.54
C VAL A 147 5.51 -12.16 -2.40
N GLY A 148 4.94 -12.51 -1.24
CA GLY A 148 5.67 -13.00 -0.09
C GLY A 148 6.39 -14.33 -0.36
N ARG A 149 5.72 -15.32 -0.98
CA ARG A 149 6.35 -16.57 -1.39
C ARG A 149 7.50 -16.35 -2.36
N ARG A 150 7.30 -15.48 -3.37
CA ARG A 150 8.36 -15.17 -4.34
C ARG A 150 9.52 -14.43 -3.67
N ALA A 151 9.25 -13.52 -2.74
CA ALA A 151 10.26 -12.81 -1.98
C ALA A 151 11.11 -13.78 -1.13
N ILE A 152 10.47 -14.68 -0.38
CA ILE A 152 11.16 -15.70 0.44
C ILE A 152 12.02 -16.62 -0.44
N ALA A 153 11.52 -17.01 -1.61
CA ALA A 153 12.25 -17.88 -2.54
C ALA A 153 13.55 -17.24 -3.09
N THR A 154 13.72 -15.93 -3.02
CA THR A 154 14.97 -15.26 -3.43
C THR A 154 16.11 -15.41 -2.41
N GLY A 155 15.83 -15.78 -1.16
CA GLY A 155 16.81 -15.83 -0.07
C GLY A 155 17.36 -14.46 0.36
N VAL A 156 16.87 -13.35 -0.22
CA VAL A 156 17.33 -11.99 0.10
C VAL A 156 16.48 -11.42 1.23
N PRO A 157 17.06 -10.72 2.21
CA PRO A 157 16.31 -10.13 3.32
C PRO A 157 15.34 -9.04 2.82
N PHE A 158 14.20 -8.94 3.52
CA PHE A 158 13.27 -7.82 3.34
C PHE A 158 13.96 -6.50 3.72
N ALA A 159 13.52 -5.40 3.12
CA ALA A 159 14.05 -4.10 3.47
C ALA A 159 13.85 -3.82 4.97
N PRO A 160 14.89 -3.35 5.68
CA PRO A 160 14.75 -2.95 7.06
C PRO A 160 13.78 -1.78 7.16
N ARG A 161 13.06 -1.73 8.27
CA ARG A 161 12.16 -0.63 8.55
C ARG A 161 12.98 0.66 8.65
N GLU A 162 12.84 1.56 7.71
CA GLU A 162 13.26 2.96 7.92
C GLU A 162 12.45 3.52 9.09
N SER A 163 13.03 3.46 10.28
CA SER A 163 12.42 4.14 11.41
C SER A 163 12.51 5.64 11.13
N ARG A 164 11.36 6.34 11.16
CA ARG A 164 11.33 7.82 11.11
C ARG A 164 12.28 8.47 12.14
N ARG A 165 12.74 7.70 13.13
CA ARG A 165 13.73 8.09 14.13
C ARG A 165 15.15 8.11 13.58
N ASP A 166 15.50 7.22 12.64
CA ASP A 166 16.85 7.15 12.09
C ASP A 166 17.08 8.26 11.06
N GLY A 167 16.13 8.53 10.18
CA GLY A 167 16.19 9.69 9.28
C GLY A 167 16.25 11.04 10.03
N ARG A 168 15.53 11.14 11.16
CA ARG A 168 15.59 12.35 12.00
C ARG A 168 16.90 12.47 12.83
N ARG A 169 17.55 11.33 13.10
CA ARG A 169 18.88 11.32 13.77
C ARG A 169 20.00 11.61 12.78
N GLU A 170 19.86 11.18 11.54
CA GLU A 170 20.80 11.44 10.47
C GLU A 170 20.78 12.93 10.07
N SER A 171 19.61 13.50 9.81
CA SER A 171 19.46 14.96 9.57
C SER A 171 20.03 15.79 10.73
N ARG A 172 19.76 15.43 11.98
CA ARG A 172 20.34 16.12 13.14
C ARG A 172 21.86 15.94 13.27
N ARG A 173 22.43 14.86 12.73
CA ARG A 173 23.87 14.65 12.72
C ARG A 173 24.55 15.45 11.60
N GLU A 174 23.88 15.60 10.47
CA GLU A 174 24.32 16.45 9.36
C GLU A 174 24.27 17.92 9.75
N ASP A 175 23.16 18.42 10.30
CA ASP A 175 23.04 19.79 10.83
C ASP A 175 24.10 20.11 11.89
N ARG A 176 24.45 19.14 12.75
CA ARG A 176 25.53 19.31 13.75
C ARG A 176 26.92 19.27 13.13
N ARG A 177 27.13 18.60 12.01
CA ARG A 177 28.43 18.62 11.31
C ARG A 177 28.59 19.92 10.55
N GLU A 178 27.56 20.43 9.91
CA GLU A 178 27.58 21.72 9.22
C GLU A 178 27.84 22.87 10.20
N SER A 179 27.09 22.94 11.31
CA SER A 179 27.29 23.97 12.32
C SER A 179 28.69 23.91 12.98
N ARG A 180 29.31 22.74 13.06
CA ARG A 180 30.68 22.59 13.55
C ARG A 180 31.74 23.03 12.53
N HIS A 181 31.47 22.85 11.25
CA HIS A 181 32.34 23.34 10.16
C HIS A 181 32.26 24.87 10.01
N GLU A 182 31.08 25.44 10.23
CA GLU A 182 30.86 26.88 10.21
C GLU A 182 31.56 27.56 11.38
N SER A 183 31.43 27.06 12.62
CA SER A 183 32.08 27.60 13.78
C SER A 183 33.65 27.48 13.73
N HIS A 184 34.16 26.47 13.03
CA HIS A 184 35.61 26.35 12.79
C HIS A 184 36.13 27.28 11.66
N ARG A 185 35.26 27.71 10.76
CA ARG A 185 35.60 28.75 9.75
C ARG A 185 35.62 30.13 10.35
N GLU A 186 34.69 30.47 11.23
CA GLU A 186 34.64 31.75 11.93
C GLU A 186 35.75 31.93 12.98
N SER A 187 36.23 30.83 13.59
CA SER A 187 37.27 30.86 14.59
C SER A 187 38.71 30.84 14.02
N ARG A 188 38.87 30.92 12.69
CA ARG A 188 40.22 31.05 12.08
C ARG A 188 40.57 32.53 12.03
N PRO A 189 41.49 33.02 12.94
CA PRO A 189 41.84 34.42 12.94
C PRO A 189 42.52 34.77 11.60
N GLU A 190 42.23 35.97 11.08
CA GLU A 190 42.92 36.64 9.98
C GLU A 190 44.37 36.97 10.37
N ALA A 191 45.16 35.96 10.67
CA ALA A 191 46.58 36.09 10.97
C ALA A 191 47.38 35.71 9.74
N GLN A 192 47.36 36.58 8.71
CA GLN A 192 48.43 36.60 7.70
C GLN A 192 48.20 37.70 6.64
N HIS A 193 48.08 38.95 7.08
CA HIS A 193 48.26 40.06 6.14
C HIS A 193 48.94 41.27 6.78
N SER A 194 50.01 41.05 7.53
CA SER A 194 50.82 42.18 8.04
C SER A 194 52.33 41.86 8.05
N ASP A 195 52.85 41.27 6.95
CA ASP A 195 54.32 41.18 6.85
C ASP A 195 54.84 41.17 5.38
N LEU A 196 54.46 42.18 4.60
CA LEU A 196 55.14 42.50 3.32
C LEU A 196 55.08 44.02 3.07
N GLY A 197 55.71 44.79 3.99
CA GLY A 197 55.78 46.26 3.81
C GLY A 197 56.93 46.89 4.58
N SER A 198 58.16 46.38 4.45
CA SER A 198 59.38 47.15 4.79
C SER A 198 60.63 46.42 4.27
N ARG A 199 60.99 46.69 2.99
CA ARG A 199 62.40 46.88 2.57
C ARG A 199 62.40 47.40 1.14
#